data_0599ce1db0b70c9b80156ae8ad142c4b
#
_entry.id   0599ce1db0b70c9b80156ae8ad142c4b
#
_cell.length_a   1.000
_cell.length_b   1.000
_cell.length_c   1.000
_cell.angle_alpha   90.00
_cell.angle_beta   90.00
_cell.angle_gamma   90.00
#
_symmetry.space_group_name_H-M   'P 1'
#
loop_
_entity.id
_entity.type
_entity.pdbx_description
1 polymer ?
#
loop_
_entity_poly.entity_id
_entity_poly.type
_entity_poly.pdbx_seq_one_letter_code
_entity_poly.pdbx_strand_id
1 'polypeptide(L)'
;MSRLRARCPDCNTFTAVALGPGYECHACGREFGAGLVRVPRAWGEGGDAMAEAARLPLPYPEAAVVEEDSLGEQTLAIAMDLPERPLVLGGCCCAHIGAVEGLAARNGRLALVWFDAHGDLNTPESSPSGNLWGMPLRMLLDSGAVEPQDAILLGSRSLDPPEREYVASIGLRTDAGELESALDGAEGVYVALDVDSLDPAEISAFMPEPGGLSVAEVEVLLRRIAERSPILGAGFSALAAEPANLEPLGRFCVALGL
;
A
#
# COMPACT_ATOMS: atom_id res chain seq x y z
N MET A 1 14.33 5.23 -15.28
CA MET A 1 14.80 6.62 -15.10
C MET A 1 14.69 6.95 -13.63
N SER A 2 15.69 7.58 -13.05
CA SER A 2 15.68 7.90 -11.61
C SER A 2 14.55 8.86 -11.27
N ARG A 3 13.76 8.54 -10.25
CA ARG A 3 12.67 9.36 -9.70
C ARG A 3 13.20 10.60 -8.95
N LEU A 4 14.28 11.18 -9.44
CA LEU A 4 14.93 12.35 -8.86
C LEU A 4 14.08 13.63 -8.99
N ARG A 5 13.13 13.66 -9.92
CA ARG A 5 12.24 14.80 -10.11
C ARG A 5 10.78 14.34 -10.15
N ALA A 6 9.93 15.14 -9.55
CA ALA A 6 8.51 14.91 -9.44
C ALA A 6 7.71 16.18 -9.74
N ARG A 7 6.44 16.04 -10.05
CA ARG A 7 5.51 17.15 -10.21
C ARG A 7 5.06 17.62 -8.82
N CYS A 8 5.37 18.86 -8.48
CA CYS A 8 4.92 19.46 -7.23
C CYS A 8 3.39 19.66 -7.24
N PRO A 9 2.67 19.24 -6.21
CA PRO A 9 1.21 19.39 -6.12
C PRO A 9 0.77 20.85 -6.00
N ASP A 10 1.60 21.74 -5.39
CA ASP A 10 1.22 23.12 -5.12
C ASP A 10 1.41 24.05 -6.32
N CYS A 11 2.54 23.96 -6.99
CA CYS A 11 2.84 24.83 -8.12
C CYS A 11 2.71 24.16 -9.49
N ASN A 12 2.36 22.86 -9.51
CA ASN A 12 2.14 22.06 -10.72
C ASN A 12 3.33 22.04 -11.71
N THR A 13 4.54 22.14 -11.20
CA THR A 13 5.79 22.14 -11.99
C THR A 13 6.62 20.91 -11.68
N PHE A 14 7.48 20.46 -12.62
CA PHE A 14 8.43 19.37 -12.41
C PHE A 14 9.71 19.83 -11.72
N THR A 15 9.56 20.53 -10.60
CA THR A 15 10.67 21.13 -9.84
C THR A 15 10.81 20.56 -8.43
N ALA A 16 9.99 19.61 -8.03
CA ALA A 16 10.24 18.84 -6.82
C ALA A 16 11.40 17.86 -7.08
N VAL A 17 12.46 17.95 -6.28
CA VAL A 17 13.68 17.16 -6.40
C VAL A 17 13.83 16.28 -5.19
N ALA A 18 14.20 15.02 -5.39
CA ALA A 18 14.42 14.07 -4.30
C ALA A 18 15.57 14.55 -3.41
N LEU A 19 15.31 14.57 -2.09
CA LEU A 19 16.27 14.92 -1.06
C LEU A 19 16.16 13.87 0.07
N GLY A 20 17.02 12.85 0.02
CA GLY A 20 16.86 11.67 0.87
C GLY A 20 15.49 11.01 0.64
N PRO A 21 14.77 10.61 1.70
CA PRO A 21 13.48 9.92 1.56
C PRO A 21 12.35 10.83 1.04
N GLY A 22 12.53 12.15 1.09
CA GLY A 22 11.52 13.13 0.71
C GLY A 22 11.84 13.89 -0.57
N TYR A 23 11.12 14.98 -0.78
CA TYR A 23 11.26 15.89 -1.90
C TYR A 23 11.23 17.34 -1.42
N GLU A 24 12.02 18.22 -2.09
CA GLU A 24 11.92 19.65 -1.95
C GLU A 24 11.58 20.28 -3.32
N CYS A 25 10.59 21.16 -3.34
CA CYS A 25 10.22 21.88 -4.54
C CYS A 25 11.06 23.15 -4.70
N HIS A 26 11.94 23.20 -5.68
CA HIS A 26 12.80 24.35 -5.94
C HIS A 26 12.06 25.60 -6.45
N ALA A 27 10.77 25.47 -6.84
CA ALA A 27 9.96 26.61 -7.28
C ALA A 27 9.21 27.27 -6.11
N CYS A 28 8.66 26.51 -5.16
CA CYS A 28 7.88 27.03 -4.05
C CYS A 28 8.51 26.80 -2.67
N GLY A 29 9.61 26.05 -2.58
CA GLY A 29 10.34 25.79 -1.34
C GLY A 29 9.66 24.78 -0.39
N ARG A 30 8.53 24.15 -0.80
CA ARG A 30 7.85 23.19 0.05
C ARG A 30 8.60 21.85 0.11
N GLU A 31 8.68 21.29 1.29
CA GLU A 31 9.22 19.95 1.55
C GLU A 31 8.09 18.94 1.70
N PHE A 32 8.36 17.67 1.31
CA PHE A 32 7.43 16.56 1.34
C PHE A 32 8.15 15.30 1.84
N GLY A 33 7.48 14.52 2.69
CA GLY A 33 8.07 13.32 3.31
C GLY A 33 8.16 12.10 2.39
N ALA A 34 7.47 12.09 1.24
CA ALA A 34 7.40 10.95 0.32
C ALA A 34 7.22 11.40 -1.12
N GLY A 35 7.45 10.48 -2.07
CA GLY A 35 7.12 10.65 -3.48
C GLY A 35 5.91 9.80 -3.88
N LEU A 36 4.90 10.41 -4.51
CA LEU A 36 3.67 9.75 -4.94
C LEU A 36 3.91 8.92 -6.21
N VAL A 37 3.54 7.64 -6.14
CA VAL A 37 3.51 6.71 -7.27
C VAL A 37 2.05 6.29 -7.50
N ARG A 38 1.50 6.64 -8.65
CA ARG A 38 0.14 6.23 -9.02
C ARG A 38 0.16 4.97 -9.84
N VAL A 39 -0.71 4.02 -9.50
CA VAL A 39 -0.87 2.73 -10.19
C VAL A 39 -2.35 2.51 -10.46
N PRO A 40 -2.93 3.18 -11.48
CA PRO A 40 -4.38 3.19 -11.68
C PRO A 40 -4.96 1.83 -12.03
N ARG A 41 -4.21 0.99 -12.75
CA ARG A 41 -4.74 -0.27 -13.25
C ARG A 41 -5.07 -1.24 -12.13
N ALA A 42 -6.30 -1.75 -12.13
CA ALA A 42 -6.75 -2.82 -11.27
C ALA A 42 -6.93 -4.12 -12.07
N TRP A 43 -6.56 -5.24 -11.45
CA TRP A 43 -6.41 -6.54 -12.10
C TRP A 43 -7.56 -7.49 -11.73
N GLY A 44 -8.76 -7.21 -12.28
CA GLY A 44 -9.95 -8.02 -12.08
C GLY A 44 -11.17 -7.43 -12.78
N GLU A 45 -12.30 -8.09 -12.65
CA GLU A 45 -13.55 -7.70 -13.29
C GLU A 45 -14.11 -6.40 -12.66
N GLY A 46 -14.37 -5.39 -13.49
CA GLY A 46 -14.87 -4.08 -13.02
C GLY A 46 -13.79 -3.15 -12.49
N GLY A 47 -12.50 -3.50 -12.63
CA GLY A 47 -11.36 -2.73 -12.11
C GLY A 47 -11.23 -1.29 -12.61
N ASP A 48 -11.86 -0.95 -13.75
CA ASP A 48 -11.85 0.44 -14.28
C ASP A 48 -12.42 1.46 -13.28
N ALA A 49 -13.40 1.04 -12.46
CA ALA A 49 -13.98 1.91 -11.43
C ALA A 49 -12.95 2.30 -10.34
N MET A 50 -11.98 1.44 -10.04
CA MET A 50 -10.89 1.73 -9.09
C MET A 50 -9.79 2.61 -9.69
N ALA A 51 -9.63 2.62 -11.02
CA ALA A 51 -8.58 3.38 -11.69
C ALA A 51 -8.69 4.89 -11.43
N GLU A 52 -9.89 5.42 -11.36
CA GLU A 52 -10.12 6.84 -11.07
C GLU A 52 -9.72 7.22 -9.63
N ALA A 53 -9.88 6.31 -8.68
CA ALA A 53 -9.48 6.55 -7.30
C ALA A 53 -7.95 6.72 -7.16
N ALA A 54 -7.17 6.02 -7.96
CA ALA A 54 -5.72 6.20 -8.00
C ALA A 54 -5.28 7.60 -8.51
N ARG A 55 -6.22 8.41 -9.03
CA ARG A 55 -6.00 9.79 -9.50
C ARG A 55 -6.41 10.85 -8.47
N LEU A 56 -6.93 10.46 -7.30
CA LEU A 56 -7.28 11.41 -6.23
C LEU A 56 -6.09 12.32 -5.89
N PRO A 57 -6.31 13.64 -5.68
CA PRO A 57 -5.25 14.63 -5.55
C PRO A 57 -4.61 14.61 -4.16
N LEU A 58 -3.83 13.59 -3.83
CA LEU A 58 -3.00 13.59 -2.64
C LEU A 58 -1.92 14.68 -2.73
N PRO A 59 -1.63 15.41 -1.63
CA PRO A 59 -0.74 16.58 -1.63
C PRO A 59 0.75 16.19 -1.58
N TYR A 60 1.17 15.23 -2.42
CA TYR A 60 2.53 14.72 -2.55
C TYR A 60 3.07 14.89 -3.97
N PRO A 61 4.39 15.07 -4.14
CA PRO A 61 5.00 15.19 -5.45
C PRO A 61 4.80 13.90 -6.26
N GLU A 62 4.15 14.02 -7.44
CA GLU A 62 3.93 12.91 -8.34
C GLU A 62 5.24 12.51 -9.03
N ALA A 63 5.83 11.44 -8.50
CA ALA A 63 7.09 10.90 -9.00
C ALA A 63 6.87 10.00 -10.22
N ALA A 64 5.76 9.26 -10.26
CA ALA A 64 5.38 8.44 -11.40
C ALA A 64 3.89 8.16 -11.50
N VAL A 65 3.48 7.82 -12.72
CA VAL A 65 2.26 7.09 -13.03
C VAL A 65 2.69 5.82 -13.76
N VAL A 66 2.26 4.65 -13.26
CA VAL A 66 2.61 3.34 -13.82
C VAL A 66 1.33 2.69 -14.36
N GLU A 67 1.27 2.52 -15.66
CA GLU A 67 0.16 1.86 -16.38
C GLU A 67 0.79 0.91 -17.41
N GLU A 68 0.76 -0.39 -17.11
CA GLU A 68 1.39 -1.43 -17.93
C GLU A 68 0.35 -2.45 -18.40
N ASP A 69 0.67 -3.24 -19.41
CA ASP A 69 -0.27 -4.18 -20.03
C ASP A 69 -0.39 -5.52 -19.30
N SER A 70 0.55 -5.83 -18.42
CA SER A 70 0.53 -7.02 -17.56
C SER A 70 0.91 -6.70 -16.12
N LEU A 71 0.43 -7.51 -15.17
CA LEU A 71 0.81 -7.38 -13.76
C LEU A 71 2.32 -7.53 -13.55
N GLY A 72 2.96 -8.44 -14.30
CA GLY A 72 4.41 -8.63 -14.22
C GLY A 72 5.20 -7.40 -14.67
N GLU A 73 4.80 -6.76 -15.77
CA GLU A 73 5.42 -5.51 -16.23
C GLU A 73 5.17 -4.37 -15.25
N GLN A 74 3.95 -4.25 -14.71
CA GLN A 74 3.62 -3.27 -13.67
C GLN A 74 4.51 -3.45 -12.43
N THR A 75 4.60 -4.69 -11.92
CA THR A 75 5.44 -5.03 -10.77
C THR A 75 6.89 -4.64 -11.00
N LEU A 76 7.44 -5.01 -12.15
CA LEU A 76 8.82 -4.69 -12.52
C LEU A 76 9.04 -3.18 -12.68
N ALA A 77 8.13 -2.48 -13.37
CA ALA A 77 8.23 -1.02 -13.57
C ALA A 77 8.22 -0.26 -12.25
N ILE A 78 7.39 -0.68 -11.30
CA ILE A 78 7.37 -0.11 -9.95
C ILE A 78 8.69 -0.43 -9.23
N ALA A 79 9.08 -1.70 -9.13
CA ALA A 79 10.24 -2.15 -8.35
C ALA A 79 11.55 -1.49 -8.79
N MET A 80 11.74 -1.30 -10.10
CA MET A 80 12.99 -0.75 -10.66
C MET A 80 13.18 0.75 -10.42
N ASP A 81 12.13 1.53 -10.24
CA ASP A 81 12.23 2.99 -10.24
C ASP A 81 11.40 3.67 -9.15
N LEU A 82 11.37 3.07 -7.94
CA LEU A 82 10.70 3.67 -6.77
C LEU A 82 11.44 4.92 -6.27
N PRO A 83 10.71 5.94 -5.75
CA PRO A 83 11.27 6.89 -4.80
C PRO A 83 11.95 6.20 -3.62
N GLU A 84 12.78 6.90 -2.88
CA GLU A 84 13.40 6.33 -1.67
C GLU A 84 12.33 5.96 -0.63
N ARG A 85 11.33 6.83 -0.44
CA ARG A 85 10.12 6.57 0.33
C ARG A 85 8.90 6.72 -0.57
N PRO A 86 8.37 5.64 -1.15
CA PRO A 86 7.18 5.70 -1.99
C PRO A 86 5.90 5.84 -1.15
N LEU A 87 4.99 6.69 -1.62
CA LEU A 87 3.58 6.67 -1.27
C LEU A 87 2.83 6.16 -2.51
N VAL A 88 2.34 4.92 -2.47
CA VAL A 88 1.62 4.31 -3.58
C VAL A 88 0.13 4.63 -3.47
N LEU A 89 -0.49 5.08 -4.56
CA LEU A 89 -1.93 5.17 -4.68
C LEU A 89 -2.36 4.25 -5.81
N GLY A 90 -2.88 3.08 -5.44
CA GLY A 90 -3.25 2.01 -6.34
C GLY A 90 -4.75 1.96 -6.64
N GLY A 91 -5.12 1.45 -7.82
CA GLY A 91 -6.48 1.01 -8.09
C GLY A 91 -6.83 -0.21 -7.22
N CYS A 92 -5.96 -1.22 -7.18
CA CYS A 92 -6.13 -2.42 -6.36
C CYS A 92 -4.85 -2.81 -5.63
N CYS A 93 -4.94 -3.77 -4.74
CA CYS A 93 -3.83 -4.26 -3.90
C CYS A 93 -2.61 -4.76 -4.67
N CYS A 94 -2.76 -5.16 -5.95
CA CYS A 94 -1.62 -5.51 -6.82
C CYS A 94 -0.60 -4.37 -6.99
N ALA A 95 -0.99 -3.12 -6.75
CA ALA A 95 -0.08 -1.96 -6.81
C ALA A 95 1.06 -2.03 -5.78
N HIS A 96 0.86 -2.76 -4.68
CA HIS A 96 1.84 -2.88 -3.60
C HIS A 96 2.96 -3.88 -3.92
N ILE A 97 2.73 -4.86 -4.82
CA ILE A 97 3.70 -5.94 -5.09
C ILE A 97 5.06 -5.36 -5.49
N GLY A 98 5.11 -4.54 -6.53
CA GLY A 98 6.37 -3.96 -6.99
C GLY A 98 7.03 -3.00 -5.99
N ALA A 99 6.22 -2.33 -5.15
CA ALA A 99 6.76 -1.46 -4.10
C ALA A 99 7.45 -2.28 -3.01
N VAL A 100 6.82 -3.35 -2.54
CA VAL A 100 7.39 -4.26 -1.53
C VAL A 100 8.63 -4.96 -2.04
N GLU A 101 8.59 -5.55 -3.25
CA GLU A 101 9.75 -6.22 -3.88
C GLU A 101 10.92 -5.25 -4.06
N GLY A 102 10.66 -4.05 -4.57
CA GLY A 102 11.69 -3.03 -4.78
C GLY A 102 12.31 -2.52 -3.48
N LEU A 103 11.53 -2.36 -2.41
CA LEU A 103 12.03 -1.95 -1.10
C LEU A 103 12.79 -3.10 -0.41
N ALA A 104 12.31 -4.33 -0.46
CA ALA A 104 13.01 -5.50 0.07
C ALA A 104 14.38 -5.69 -0.60
N ALA A 105 14.44 -5.56 -1.94
CA ALA A 105 15.69 -5.66 -2.68
C ALA A 105 16.71 -4.55 -2.32
N ARG A 106 16.27 -3.36 -1.90
CA ARG A 106 17.15 -2.23 -1.54
C ARG A 106 17.60 -2.26 -0.08
N ASN A 107 16.70 -2.66 0.82
CA ASN A 107 16.89 -2.47 2.25
C ASN A 107 17.13 -3.78 3.01
N GLY A 108 16.99 -4.94 2.37
CA GLY A 108 17.10 -6.22 3.04
C GLY A 108 15.80 -6.63 3.73
N ARG A 109 15.86 -7.06 4.99
CA ARG A 109 14.70 -7.59 5.71
C ARG A 109 13.63 -6.51 5.95
N LEU A 110 12.53 -6.63 5.23
CA LEU A 110 11.39 -5.71 5.25
C LEU A 110 10.23 -6.31 6.04
N ALA A 111 9.68 -5.58 7.00
CA ALA A 111 8.38 -5.91 7.57
C ALA A 111 7.24 -5.42 6.68
N LEU A 112 6.14 -6.17 6.65
CA LEU A 112 4.93 -5.84 5.88
C LEU A 112 3.72 -5.81 6.82
N VAL A 113 3.08 -4.66 6.91
CA VAL A 113 1.77 -4.54 7.54
C VAL A 113 0.72 -4.40 6.45
N TRP A 114 -0.14 -5.39 6.33
CA TRP A 114 -1.22 -5.46 5.35
C TRP A 114 -2.55 -5.25 6.05
N PHE A 115 -3.22 -4.13 5.77
CA PHE A 115 -4.58 -3.88 6.23
C PHE A 115 -5.54 -4.27 5.13
N ASP A 116 -6.48 -5.15 5.42
CA ASP A 116 -7.45 -5.65 4.44
C ASP A 116 -8.62 -6.34 5.15
N ALA A 117 -9.83 -6.24 4.61
CA ALA A 117 -10.95 -7.07 5.05
C ALA A 117 -10.81 -8.52 4.58
N HIS A 118 -10.12 -8.72 3.46
CA HIS A 118 -9.88 -10.02 2.80
C HIS A 118 -8.52 -10.61 3.20
N GLY A 119 -8.16 -11.74 2.60
CA GLY A 119 -6.85 -12.35 2.83
C GLY A 119 -5.81 -11.89 1.84
N ASP A 120 -6.22 -11.65 0.60
CA ASP A 120 -5.34 -11.47 -0.55
C ASP A 120 -4.33 -12.62 -0.74
N LEU A 121 -4.74 -13.81 -0.26
CA LEU A 121 -3.93 -15.03 -0.16
C LEU A 121 -4.38 -16.15 -1.10
N ASN A 122 -5.33 -15.86 -1.98
CA ASN A 122 -5.75 -16.82 -2.99
C ASN A 122 -4.65 -17.08 -4.03
N THR A 123 -4.80 -18.17 -4.75
CA THR A 123 -4.04 -18.51 -5.97
C THR A 123 -5.01 -18.57 -7.15
N PRO A 124 -4.52 -18.63 -8.41
CA PRO A 124 -5.42 -18.83 -9.55
C PRO A 124 -6.33 -20.05 -9.41
N GLU A 125 -5.89 -21.09 -8.71
CA GLU A 125 -6.64 -22.34 -8.50
C GLU A 125 -7.64 -22.25 -7.36
N SER A 126 -7.38 -21.44 -6.34
CA SER A 126 -8.23 -21.31 -5.15
C SER A 126 -9.23 -20.15 -5.22
N SER A 127 -8.95 -19.15 -6.06
CA SER A 127 -9.78 -17.95 -6.16
C SER A 127 -11.15 -18.24 -6.75
N PRO A 128 -12.26 -17.93 -6.05
CA PRO A 128 -13.60 -18.11 -6.61
C PRO A 128 -13.90 -17.18 -7.79
N SER A 129 -13.32 -15.98 -7.79
CA SER A 129 -13.53 -14.95 -8.82
C SER A 129 -12.51 -15.00 -9.96
N GLY A 130 -11.31 -15.54 -9.70
CA GLY A 130 -10.17 -15.45 -10.61
C GLY A 130 -9.53 -14.07 -10.70
N ASN A 131 -9.99 -13.08 -9.92
CA ASN A 131 -9.43 -11.75 -9.90
C ASN A 131 -8.06 -11.73 -9.21
N LEU A 132 -7.07 -11.13 -9.88
CA LEU A 132 -5.71 -11.10 -9.35
C LEU A 132 -5.58 -10.22 -8.10
N TRP A 133 -6.46 -9.27 -7.88
CA TRP A 133 -6.43 -8.42 -6.67
C TRP A 133 -6.71 -9.17 -5.36
N GLY A 134 -7.24 -10.39 -5.37
CA GLY A 134 -7.36 -11.25 -4.20
C GLY A 134 -6.13 -12.17 -3.97
N MET A 135 -4.97 -11.85 -4.56
CA MET A 135 -3.78 -12.71 -4.54
C MET A 135 -2.47 -12.00 -4.14
N PRO A 136 -2.37 -10.67 -4.03
CA PRO A 136 -1.08 -9.99 -3.98
C PRO A 136 -0.28 -10.28 -2.70
N LEU A 137 -0.90 -10.45 -1.56
CA LEU A 137 -0.18 -10.85 -0.35
C LEU A 137 0.40 -12.28 -0.50
N ARG A 138 -0.37 -13.19 -1.12
CA ARG A 138 0.14 -14.52 -1.46
C ARG A 138 1.35 -14.47 -2.39
N MET A 139 1.30 -13.65 -3.44
CA MET A 139 2.40 -13.49 -4.38
C MET A 139 3.67 -13.00 -3.69
N LEU A 140 3.57 -12.05 -2.76
CA LEU A 140 4.70 -11.52 -2.00
C LEU A 140 5.32 -12.55 -1.07
N LEU A 141 4.52 -13.36 -0.40
CA LEU A 141 5.00 -14.43 0.48
C LEU A 141 5.64 -15.56 -0.32
N ASP A 142 5.02 -15.98 -1.43
CA ASP A 142 5.54 -17.06 -2.29
C ASP A 142 6.83 -16.66 -3.04
N SER A 143 7.01 -15.35 -3.35
CA SER A 143 8.24 -14.86 -3.96
C SER A 143 9.41 -14.75 -2.97
N GLY A 144 9.14 -14.81 -1.67
CA GLY A 144 10.13 -14.58 -0.62
C GLY A 144 10.57 -13.12 -0.48
N ALA A 145 9.83 -12.17 -1.05
CA ALA A 145 10.06 -10.75 -0.84
C ALA A 145 9.84 -10.34 0.63
N VAL A 146 8.94 -11.04 1.30
CA VAL A 146 8.67 -10.92 2.73
C VAL A 146 8.48 -12.32 3.31
N GLU A 147 9.12 -12.59 4.44
CA GLU A 147 8.90 -13.84 5.16
C GLU A 147 7.61 -13.78 6.00
N PRO A 148 6.87 -14.90 6.18
CA PRO A 148 5.63 -14.90 6.96
C PRO A 148 5.74 -14.32 8.38
N GLN A 149 6.90 -14.51 9.04
CA GLN A 149 7.15 -13.95 10.37
C GLN A 149 7.36 -12.43 10.37
N ASP A 150 7.61 -11.81 9.23
CA ASP A 150 7.79 -10.37 9.06
C ASP A 150 6.54 -9.71 8.45
N ALA A 151 5.46 -10.48 8.31
CA ALA A 151 4.17 -10.02 7.82
C ALA A 151 3.08 -10.10 8.90
N ILE A 152 2.13 -9.16 8.81
CA ILE A 152 0.90 -9.20 9.61
C ILE A 152 -0.27 -8.70 8.75
N LEU A 153 -1.39 -9.42 8.80
CA LEU A 153 -2.65 -9.08 8.13
C LEU A 153 -3.64 -8.54 9.18
N LEU A 154 -4.00 -7.26 9.08
CA LEU A 154 -4.88 -6.58 10.04
C LEU A 154 -6.23 -6.21 9.42
N GLY A 155 -7.30 -6.33 10.20
CA GLY A 155 -8.66 -5.99 9.77
C GLY A 155 -9.39 -7.12 9.04
N SER A 156 -8.75 -8.25 8.82
CA SER A 156 -9.29 -9.36 8.04
C SER A 156 -10.51 -10.00 8.74
N ARG A 157 -11.60 -10.12 7.97
CA ARG A 157 -12.90 -10.66 8.45
C ARG A 157 -13.68 -11.41 7.38
N SER A 158 -13.27 -11.30 6.12
CA SER A 158 -13.90 -11.92 4.95
C SER A 158 -12.91 -12.79 4.18
N LEU A 159 -12.32 -13.79 4.86
CA LEU A 159 -11.38 -14.72 4.24
C LEU A 159 -12.11 -15.90 3.61
N ASP A 160 -11.67 -16.30 2.42
CA ASP A 160 -12.07 -17.55 1.81
C ASP A 160 -11.56 -18.78 2.60
N PRO A 161 -12.21 -19.95 2.52
CA PRO A 161 -11.72 -21.15 3.22
C PRO A 161 -10.27 -21.50 2.92
N PRO A 162 -9.77 -21.47 1.65
CA PRO A 162 -8.36 -21.72 1.35
C PRO A 162 -7.40 -20.70 1.98
N GLU A 163 -7.80 -19.44 2.09
CA GLU A 163 -7.00 -18.40 2.73
C GLU A 163 -6.85 -18.64 4.23
N ARG A 164 -7.95 -19.01 4.93
CA ARG A 164 -7.88 -19.39 6.35
C ARG A 164 -6.95 -20.56 6.59
N GLU A 165 -7.00 -21.58 5.73
CA GLU A 165 -6.11 -22.74 5.80
C GLU A 165 -4.66 -22.32 5.59
N TYR A 166 -4.39 -21.43 4.64
CA TYR A 166 -3.07 -20.93 4.37
C TYR A 166 -2.51 -20.11 5.54
N VAL A 167 -3.27 -19.13 6.06
CA VAL A 167 -2.90 -18.35 7.26
C VAL A 167 -2.48 -19.27 8.40
N ALA A 168 -3.29 -20.31 8.70
CA ALA A 168 -2.98 -21.26 9.77
C ALA A 168 -1.72 -22.09 9.46
N SER A 169 -1.51 -22.48 8.20
CA SER A 169 -0.40 -23.35 7.79
C SER A 169 0.97 -22.68 7.89
N ILE A 170 1.05 -21.38 7.61
CA ILE A 170 2.30 -20.60 7.66
C ILE A 170 2.46 -19.80 8.96
N GLY A 171 1.44 -19.79 9.83
CA GLY A 171 1.44 -19.02 11.08
C GLY A 171 1.44 -17.51 10.85
N LEU A 172 0.78 -17.03 9.79
CA LEU A 172 0.66 -15.59 9.52
C LEU A 172 -0.09 -14.92 10.68
N ARG A 173 0.47 -13.82 11.20
CA ARG A 173 -0.15 -13.03 12.26
C ARG A 173 -1.36 -12.27 11.75
N THR A 174 -2.42 -12.23 12.56
CA THR A 174 -3.66 -11.49 12.23
C THR A 174 -4.18 -10.67 13.42
N ASP A 175 -3.53 -10.75 14.57
CA ASP A 175 -3.91 -10.02 15.79
C ASP A 175 -3.03 -8.77 15.96
N ALA A 176 -3.64 -7.60 16.12
CA ALA A 176 -2.94 -6.34 16.36
C ALA A 176 -2.06 -6.33 17.63
N GLY A 177 -2.28 -7.27 18.55
CA GLY A 177 -1.42 -7.51 19.70
C GLY A 177 -0.04 -8.11 19.33
N GLU A 178 0.08 -8.68 18.12
CA GLU A 178 1.33 -9.26 17.61
C GLU A 178 2.12 -8.31 16.70
N LEU A 179 1.64 -7.06 16.53
CA LEU A 179 2.22 -6.07 15.62
C LEU A 179 3.72 -5.86 15.87
N GLU A 180 4.11 -5.62 17.10
CA GLU A 180 5.52 -5.38 17.45
C GLU A 180 6.41 -6.60 17.11
N SER A 181 5.87 -7.81 17.26
CA SER A 181 6.60 -9.04 16.92
C SER A 181 6.81 -9.20 15.42
N ALA A 182 5.88 -8.69 14.58
CA ALA A 182 6.03 -8.69 13.12
C ALA A 182 7.09 -7.66 12.67
N LEU A 183 7.30 -6.60 13.44
CA LEU A 183 8.28 -5.55 13.12
C LEU A 183 9.69 -5.84 13.66
N ASP A 184 9.84 -6.82 14.54
CA ASP A 184 11.11 -7.09 15.23
C ASP A 184 12.21 -7.57 14.28
N GLY A 185 13.33 -6.86 14.28
CA GLY A 185 14.52 -7.19 13.49
C GLY A 185 14.44 -6.85 12.01
N ALA A 186 13.37 -6.19 11.54
CA ALA A 186 13.31 -5.63 10.20
C ALA A 186 14.07 -4.29 10.13
N GLU A 187 14.65 -3.99 8.97
CA GLU A 187 15.32 -2.70 8.70
C GLU A 187 14.33 -1.54 8.60
N GLY A 188 13.06 -1.85 8.30
CA GLY A 188 11.95 -0.93 8.25
C GLY A 188 10.69 -1.63 7.75
N VAL A 189 9.62 -0.85 7.58
CA VAL A 189 8.30 -1.38 7.28
C VAL A 189 7.69 -0.73 6.03
N TYR A 190 6.99 -1.54 5.24
CA TYR A 190 6.00 -1.05 4.26
C TYR A 190 4.60 -1.29 4.79
N VAL A 191 3.74 -0.28 4.68
CA VAL A 191 2.33 -0.37 5.07
C VAL A 191 1.47 -0.38 3.80
N ALA A 192 0.83 -1.51 3.52
CA ALA A 192 -0.21 -1.65 2.50
C ALA A 192 -1.57 -1.53 3.19
N LEU A 193 -2.41 -0.61 2.73
CA LEU A 193 -3.73 -0.39 3.29
C LEU A 193 -4.79 -0.45 2.19
N ASP A 194 -5.46 -1.61 2.12
CA ASP A 194 -6.75 -1.68 1.46
C ASP A 194 -7.79 -0.98 2.33
N VAL A 195 -8.51 -0.02 1.74
CA VAL A 195 -9.44 0.80 2.52
C VAL A 195 -10.70 0.06 2.93
N ASP A 196 -10.98 -1.12 2.37
CA ASP A 196 -12.08 -1.96 2.81
C ASP A 196 -11.82 -2.62 4.19
N SER A 197 -10.58 -2.57 4.68
CA SER A 197 -10.27 -2.91 6.08
C SER A 197 -11.02 -2.03 7.09
N LEU A 198 -11.44 -0.82 6.67
CA LEU A 198 -12.17 0.14 7.50
C LEU A 198 -13.68 -0.07 7.44
N ASP A 199 -14.38 0.60 8.38
CA ASP A 199 -15.84 0.67 8.38
C ASP A 199 -16.32 1.51 7.17
N PRO A 200 -17.23 0.98 6.34
CA PRO A 200 -17.80 1.70 5.19
C PRO A 200 -18.52 3.01 5.55
N ALA A 201 -18.85 3.23 6.81
CA ALA A 201 -19.42 4.50 7.26
C ALA A 201 -18.38 5.63 7.34
N GLU A 202 -17.09 5.31 7.38
CA GLU A 202 -16.00 6.28 7.57
C GLU A 202 -15.16 6.51 6.31
N ILE A 203 -15.14 5.54 5.38
CA ILE A 203 -14.41 5.63 4.11
C ILE A 203 -15.16 4.91 2.99
N SER A 204 -15.06 5.42 1.78
CA SER A 204 -15.70 4.81 0.62
C SER A 204 -14.73 3.87 -0.10
N ALA A 205 -14.96 2.56 0.03
CA ALA A 205 -14.23 1.51 -0.68
C ALA A 205 -14.97 1.09 -1.96
N PHE A 206 -14.25 0.49 -2.91
CA PHE A 206 -14.83 -0.12 -4.11
C PHE A 206 -15.68 -1.36 -3.77
N MET A 207 -15.17 -2.22 -2.89
CA MET A 207 -15.89 -3.38 -2.37
C MET A 207 -16.00 -3.25 -0.84
N PRO A 208 -17.01 -2.52 -0.33
CA PRO A 208 -17.12 -2.29 1.10
C PRO A 208 -17.56 -3.58 1.82
N GLU A 209 -16.81 -3.97 2.84
CA GLU A 209 -17.15 -5.08 3.73
C GLU A 209 -17.78 -4.55 5.03
N PRO A 210 -18.90 -5.12 5.52
CA PRO A 210 -19.53 -4.68 6.76
C PRO A 210 -18.63 -4.80 7.98
N GLY A 211 -18.70 -3.83 8.87
CA GLY A 211 -17.81 -3.70 10.03
C GLY A 211 -16.47 -3.15 9.59
N GLY A 212 -15.42 -3.42 10.36
CA GLY A 212 -14.06 -2.96 10.06
C GLY A 212 -13.54 -2.01 11.11
N LEU A 213 -12.32 -1.55 10.89
CA LEU A 213 -11.65 -0.62 11.79
C LEU A 213 -12.18 0.81 11.57
N SER A 214 -12.31 1.57 12.62
CA SER A 214 -12.53 3.01 12.49
C SER A 214 -11.26 3.71 12.01
N VAL A 215 -11.41 4.89 11.39
CA VAL A 215 -10.27 5.74 11.03
C VAL A 215 -9.37 6.02 12.23
N ALA A 216 -9.96 6.22 13.43
CA ALA A 216 -9.20 6.46 14.65
C ALA A 216 -8.38 5.23 15.10
N GLU A 217 -8.91 4.02 14.98
CA GLU A 217 -8.18 2.79 15.30
C GLU A 217 -7.02 2.57 14.34
N VAL A 218 -7.23 2.79 13.05
CA VAL A 218 -6.14 2.72 12.05
C VAL A 218 -5.06 3.75 12.35
N GLU A 219 -5.39 5.00 12.66
CA GLU A 219 -4.40 6.01 13.05
C GLU A 219 -3.56 5.59 14.25
N VAL A 220 -4.18 4.99 15.26
CA VAL A 220 -3.46 4.49 16.44
C VAL A 220 -2.47 3.39 16.04
N LEU A 221 -2.88 2.45 15.19
CA LEU A 221 -2.00 1.39 14.69
C LEU A 221 -0.86 1.96 13.85
N LEU A 222 -1.13 2.90 12.95
CA LEU A 222 -0.11 3.54 12.10
C LEU A 222 0.94 4.31 12.93
N ARG A 223 0.52 5.02 13.99
CA ARG A 223 1.45 5.68 14.91
C ARG A 223 2.31 4.66 15.66
N ARG A 224 1.74 3.56 16.16
CA ARG A 224 2.51 2.47 16.80
C ARG A 224 3.55 1.89 15.85
N ILE A 225 3.19 1.69 14.57
CA ILE A 225 4.12 1.22 13.54
C ILE A 225 5.27 2.23 13.35
N ALA A 226 4.94 3.51 13.17
CA ALA A 226 5.93 4.58 12.93
C ALA A 226 6.85 4.84 14.14
N GLU A 227 6.35 4.65 15.37
CA GLU A 227 7.15 4.73 16.60
C GLU A 227 8.10 3.54 16.75
N ARG A 228 7.73 2.36 16.22
CA ARG A 228 8.49 1.12 16.41
C ARG A 228 9.50 0.86 15.30
N SER A 229 9.25 1.27 14.09
CA SER A 229 10.07 0.94 12.91
C SER A 229 10.10 2.09 11.90
N PRO A 230 11.24 2.30 11.20
CA PRO A 230 11.30 3.27 10.10
C PRO A 230 10.28 2.95 9.01
N ILE A 231 9.48 3.95 8.59
CA ILE A 231 8.56 3.82 7.48
C ILE A 231 9.36 3.94 6.16
N LEU A 232 9.54 2.83 5.47
CA LEU A 232 10.23 2.79 4.18
C LEU A 232 9.29 3.13 3.01
N GLY A 233 8.00 2.96 3.20
CA GLY A 233 6.96 3.34 2.25
C GLY A 233 5.59 2.96 2.75
N ALA A 234 4.58 3.45 2.06
CA ALA A 234 3.19 3.08 2.31
C ALA A 234 2.38 3.15 1.02
N GLY A 235 1.16 2.59 1.06
CA GLY A 235 0.24 2.76 -0.06
C GLY A 235 -1.20 2.47 0.33
N PHE A 236 -2.09 3.01 -0.49
CA PHE A 236 -3.55 2.89 -0.36
C PHE A 236 -4.13 2.30 -1.64
N SER A 237 -5.13 1.44 -1.51
CA SER A 237 -5.78 0.75 -2.64
C SER A 237 -7.28 0.54 -2.40
N ALA A 238 -7.97 0.10 -3.44
CA ALA A 238 -9.39 -0.27 -3.48
C ALA A 238 -10.37 0.83 -3.05
N LEU A 239 -9.97 2.11 -3.19
CA LEU A 239 -10.85 3.24 -2.93
C LEU A 239 -11.95 3.38 -4.00
N ALA A 240 -13.10 3.88 -3.59
CA ALA A 240 -13.98 4.60 -4.51
C ALA A 240 -13.39 6.00 -4.80
N ALA A 241 -13.67 6.54 -5.99
CA ALA A 241 -13.15 7.85 -6.42
C ALA A 241 -13.90 9.03 -5.77
N GLU A 242 -14.05 8.98 -4.45
CA GLU A 242 -14.79 9.98 -3.67
C GLU A 242 -13.83 10.98 -3.01
N PRO A 243 -14.00 12.30 -3.24
CA PRO A 243 -13.15 13.33 -2.63
C PRO A 243 -13.13 13.28 -1.09
N ALA A 244 -14.18 12.78 -0.45
CA ALA A 244 -14.25 12.61 1.00
C ALA A 244 -13.16 11.67 1.54
N ASN A 245 -12.66 10.75 0.72
CA ASN A 245 -11.58 9.84 1.10
C ASN A 245 -10.24 10.56 1.34
N LEU A 246 -10.06 11.78 0.83
CA LEU A 246 -8.80 12.53 1.01
C LEU A 246 -8.51 12.90 2.46
N GLU A 247 -9.54 13.15 3.26
CA GLU A 247 -9.37 13.52 4.69
C GLU A 247 -8.79 12.35 5.49
N PRO A 248 -9.39 11.14 5.52
CA PRO A 248 -8.80 10.02 6.23
C PRO A 248 -7.43 9.62 5.68
N LEU A 249 -7.22 9.63 4.35
CA LEU A 249 -5.89 9.35 3.78
C LEU A 249 -4.83 10.36 4.24
N GLY A 250 -5.16 11.64 4.32
CA GLY A 250 -4.28 12.67 4.86
C GLY A 250 -3.89 12.41 6.31
N ARG A 251 -4.84 11.99 7.15
CA ARG A 251 -4.60 11.60 8.55
C ARG A 251 -3.65 10.40 8.64
N PHE A 252 -3.83 9.40 7.78
CA PHE A 252 -2.95 8.22 7.74
C PHE A 252 -1.52 8.59 7.34
N CYS A 253 -1.36 9.45 6.33
CA CYS A 253 -0.05 9.96 5.95
C CYS A 253 0.65 10.67 7.12
N VAL A 254 -0.07 11.53 7.85
CA VAL A 254 0.46 12.22 9.03
C VAL A 254 0.83 11.22 10.14
N ALA A 255 0.00 10.21 10.39
CA ALA A 255 0.28 9.17 11.38
C ALA A 255 1.55 8.37 11.06
N LEU A 256 1.86 8.18 9.76
CA LEU A 256 3.07 7.51 9.27
C LEU A 256 4.30 8.45 9.19
N GLY A 257 4.15 9.75 9.41
CA GLY A 257 5.24 10.73 9.30
C GLY A 257 5.70 10.97 7.84
N LEU A 258 4.74 10.91 6.92
CA LEU A 258 4.96 11.16 5.49
C LEU A 258 4.73 12.63 5.11
#